data_d7761af053f35bf17c523bb230015e32
#
_entry.id   d7761af053f35bf17c523bb230015e32
#
_cell.length_a   1.000
_cell.length_b   1.000
_cell.length_c   1.000
_cell.angle_alpha   90.00
_cell.angle_beta   90.00
_cell.angle_gamma   90.00
#
_symmetry.space_group_name_H-M   'P 1'
#
loop_
_entity.id
_entity.type
_entity.pdbx_description
1 polymer ?
#
loop_
_entity_poly.entity_id
_entity_poly.type
_entity_poly.pdbx_seq_one_letter_code
_entity_poly.pdbx_strand_id
1 'polypeptide(L)'
;GLLRRTAPSQTALPKSGDHSHQSASGAGLSDPGISAQRQRQLPGQLHHRWRGLSGQPHLAALWRLCFQRQREQQGLDGFDGTAWYRKTIIVGATDAGKAATLQLAMIDDNDITYINGVKVGSTNSWNSKRNYNIPAGILKEGKNTIAIRVEDTGGGGGLYGDEEDLKITMNNTPHSLAGDWVFRVESVATNNASIGPNDYPTLLYNAMLHPLIPYSIEGAIWYQGESNAGRAYQYRKAFPLMITDWRQQWKQGNFPFYFVQLASFNSANGNSKNGSNWAELREAQTMTLSLPNTGMAVTTDIGESNDIHPRNKMDVGKRLAAIALHNVYGKNNVYSGPVYQSMKTEGSKIIISFTHTGSGLMAKDKYGYVKGVEIAGSDQQFHYAQAIIEGDRLVVFCDAVPQPVAVRFGWADDAGEDNLF
;
A
#
# COMPACT_ATOMS: atom_id res chain seq x y z
N GLY A 1 13.06 -6.02 -20.89
CA GLY A 1 13.84 -5.83 -22.13
C GLY A 1 13.83 -4.37 -22.56
N LEU A 2 14.95 -3.90 -23.11
CA LEU A 2 15.11 -2.53 -23.65
C LEU A 2 15.01 -2.59 -25.18
N LEU A 3 14.20 -1.69 -25.77
CA LEU A 3 14.07 -1.53 -27.21
C LEU A 3 15.06 -0.45 -27.71
N ARG A 4 15.79 -0.70 -28.78
CA ARG A 4 16.86 0.17 -29.28
C ARG A 4 16.38 1.03 -30.44
N ARG A 5 16.68 2.34 -30.44
CA ARG A 5 16.50 3.25 -31.59
C ARG A 5 17.63 3.07 -32.59
N THR A 6 17.31 2.98 -33.88
CA THR A 6 18.26 3.20 -34.97
C THR A 6 18.43 4.71 -35.18
N ALA A 7 19.65 5.21 -35.05
CA ALA A 7 19.95 6.62 -35.23
C ALA A 7 19.65 7.09 -36.68
N PRO A 8 19.06 8.28 -36.88
CA PRO A 8 19.00 8.89 -38.20
C PRO A 8 20.40 9.39 -38.61
N SER A 9 20.75 9.21 -39.89
CA SER A 9 21.98 9.64 -40.50
C SER A 9 22.23 11.16 -40.30
N GLN A 10 23.42 11.49 -39.82
CA GLN A 10 23.88 12.88 -39.65
C GLN A 10 24.08 13.54 -40.99
N THR A 11 23.33 14.61 -41.24
CA THR A 11 23.71 15.65 -42.21
C THR A 11 24.46 16.77 -41.47
N ALA A 12 25.61 17.12 -42.03
CA ALA A 12 26.61 18.03 -41.44
C ALA A 12 26.07 19.46 -41.21
N LEU A 13 26.44 20.05 -40.07
CA LEU A 13 26.29 21.46 -39.74
C LEU A 13 27.59 22.24 -39.99
N PRO A 14 27.57 23.50 -40.42
CA PRO A 14 28.74 24.34 -40.63
C PRO A 14 29.24 25.00 -39.31
N LYS A 15 30.55 25.21 -39.26
CA LYS A 15 31.29 25.89 -38.17
C LYS A 15 31.18 27.40 -38.30
N SER A 16 31.00 28.14 -37.18
CA SER A 16 31.59 29.44 -36.78
C SER A 16 30.84 29.92 -35.53
N GLY A 17 31.38 30.58 -34.53
CA GLY A 17 32.58 31.31 -34.30
C GLY A 17 32.61 31.77 -32.84
N ASP A 18 33.77 31.99 -32.33
CA ASP A 18 34.17 32.55 -31.04
C ASP A 18 33.43 33.82 -30.63
N HIS A 19 33.11 33.97 -29.33
CA HIS A 19 33.40 35.21 -28.61
C HIS A 19 33.30 35.05 -27.05
N SER A 20 34.33 35.58 -26.48
CA SER A 20 34.82 35.83 -25.13
C SER A 20 33.84 36.37 -24.06
N HIS A 21 34.13 35.94 -22.82
CA HIS A 21 34.09 36.62 -21.51
C HIS A 21 33.28 37.90 -21.31
N GLN A 22 32.44 37.89 -20.25
CA GLN A 22 32.56 38.89 -19.16
C GLN A 22 31.74 38.48 -17.92
N SER A 23 32.39 38.61 -16.80
CA SER A 23 31.88 38.53 -15.44
C SER A 23 31.16 39.84 -15.05
N ALA A 24 30.07 39.72 -14.28
CA ALA A 24 29.59 40.83 -13.44
C ALA A 24 28.83 40.31 -12.21
N SER A 25 29.18 40.87 -11.11
CA SER A 25 28.74 40.68 -9.73
C SER A 25 27.43 41.40 -9.41
N GLY A 26 26.62 40.81 -8.52
CA GLY A 26 25.95 41.52 -7.43
C GLY A 26 24.64 42.23 -7.69
N ALA A 27 23.60 41.81 -6.99
CA ALA A 27 22.76 42.66 -6.15
C ALA A 27 21.48 41.88 -5.75
N GLY A 28 21.18 41.87 -4.43
CA GLY A 28 19.95 41.31 -3.89
C GLY A 28 18.74 42.19 -4.18
N LEU A 29 17.59 41.56 -4.17
CA LEU A 29 16.28 42.22 -3.94
C LEU A 29 15.28 41.26 -3.30
N SER A 30 14.64 41.82 -2.34
CA SER A 30 13.56 41.45 -1.42
C SER A 30 12.37 40.71 -2.03
N ASP A 31 11.82 39.83 -1.18
CA ASP A 31 10.52 39.18 -1.20
C ASP A 31 9.31 40.14 -1.33
N PRO A 32 8.26 39.79 -2.01
CA PRO A 32 6.93 40.15 -1.57
C PRO A 32 5.97 38.97 -1.48
N GLY A 33 5.35 38.87 -0.35
CA GLY A 33 4.33 38.00 0.17
C GLY A 33 3.25 37.50 -0.79
N ILE A 34 2.88 36.24 -0.56
CA ILE A 34 1.71 35.61 -1.16
C ILE A 34 0.68 35.31 -0.06
N SER A 35 -0.48 35.89 -0.28
CA SER A 35 -1.69 35.82 0.54
C SER A 35 -2.26 34.41 0.71
N ALA A 36 -2.76 34.14 1.91
CA ALA A 36 -3.49 32.94 2.28
C ALA A 36 -4.79 32.77 1.49
N GLN A 37 -4.93 31.68 0.74
CA GLN A 37 -6.22 31.20 0.27
C GLN A 37 -6.68 30.00 1.09
N ARG A 38 -7.94 30.07 1.53
CA ARG A 38 -8.65 29.10 2.36
C ARG A 38 -8.70 27.71 1.71
N GLN A 39 -8.12 26.70 2.37
CA GLN A 39 -8.37 25.30 2.07
C GLN A 39 -9.64 24.85 2.80
N ARG A 40 -10.60 24.32 2.03
CA ARG A 40 -11.76 23.59 2.55
C ARG A 40 -11.29 22.24 3.11
N GLN A 41 -11.58 22.00 4.37
CA GLN A 41 -11.35 20.72 5.03
C GLN A 41 -12.33 19.67 4.51
N LEU A 42 -11.80 18.55 4.00
CA LEU A 42 -12.52 17.29 3.83
C LEU A 42 -12.26 16.41 5.06
N PRO A 43 -13.27 15.76 5.64
CA PRO A 43 -13.06 14.90 6.81
C PRO A 43 -12.44 13.57 6.39
N GLY A 44 -11.38 13.15 7.07
CA GLY A 44 -10.84 11.78 6.99
C GLY A 44 -9.40 11.61 6.52
N GLN A 45 -8.57 12.64 6.48
CA GLN A 45 -7.14 12.49 6.21
C GLN A 45 -6.29 12.80 7.46
N LEU A 46 -5.60 11.78 7.96
CA LEU A 46 -4.53 11.92 8.96
C LEU A 46 -3.35 12.66 8.32
N HIS A 47 -3.24 13.96 8.62
CA HIS A 47 -2.09 14.75 8.19
C HIS A 47 -0.87 14.47 9.07
N HIS A 48 0.12 13.78 8.52
CA HIS A 48 1.47 13.75 9.06
C HIS A 48 2.12 15.13 8.85
N ARG A 49 2.12 15.98 9.89
CA ARG A 49 2.78 17.28 9.84
C ARG A 49 4.20 17.17 10.41
N TRP A 50 5.17 17.01 9.53
CA TRP A 50 6.58 17.21 9.88
C TRP A 50 6.84 18.70 10.07
N ARG A 51 7.08 19.14 11.32
CA ARG A 51 7.79 20.41 11.58
C ARG A 51 9.19 20.05 12.03
N GLY A 52 10.18 20.35 11.17
CA GLY A 52 11.58 20.35 11.56
C GLY A 52 11.81 21.38 12.65
N LEU A 53 12.25 20.93 13.82
CA LEU A 53 12.86 21.75 14.85
C LEU A 53 14.35 21.41 14.83
N SER A 54 15.11 22.26 14.16
CA SER A 54 16.57 22.30 14.29
C SER A 54 16.93 22.78 15.69
N GLY A 55 17.65 22.00 16.49
CA GLY A 55 18.40 22.47 17.62
C GLY A 55 18.13 21.92 19.01
N GLN A 56 17.45 20.78 19.18
CA GLN A 56 17.39 20.08 20.49
C GLN A 56 17.46 18.56 20.30
N PRO A 57 18.40 17.82 20.90
CA PRO A 57 18.63 16.41 20.60
C PRO A 57 17.71 15.39 21.30
N HIS A 58 16.58 15.72 21.91
CA HIS A 58 15.80 14.77 22.73
C HIS A 58 14.27 14.90 22.71
N LEU A 59 13.64 15.26 21.60
CA LEU A 59 12.19 15.12 21.46
C LEU A 59 11.86 14.14 20.32
N ALA A 60 11.99 12.85 20.63
CA ALA A 60 11.41 11.81 19.77
C ALA A 60 9.87 11.98 19.74
N ALA A 61 9.30 11.95 18.57
CA ALA A 61 7.86 12.10 18.37
C ALA A 61 7.08 11.07 19.19
N LEU A 62 6.11 11.53 19.97
CA LEU A 62 5.15 10.70 20.68
C LEU A 62 4.00 10.38 19.73
N TRP A 63 3.77 9.09 19.45
CA TRP A 63 2.67 8.62 18.61
C TRP A 63 1.51 8.16 19.49
N ARG A 64 0.27 8.36 19.03
CA ARG A 64 -0.91 7.75 19.66
C ARG A 64 -1.27 6.48 18.90
N LEU A 65 -1.34 5.36 19.58
CA LEU A 65 -1.77 4.08 19.05
C LEU A 65 -3.09 3.67 19.69
N CYS A 66 -4.00 3.11 18.90
CA CYS A 66 -5.24 2.52 19.38
C CYS A 66 -5.02 1.04 19.68
N PHE A 67 -5.50 0.58 20.83
CA PHE A 67 -5.27 -0.79 21.32
C PHE A 67 -5.79 -1.91 20.39
N GLN A 68 -6.81 -1.70 19.62
CA GLN A 68 -7.46 -2.76 18.82
C GLN A 68 -6.72 -3.17 17.54
N ARG A 69 -5.57 -2.60 17.26
CA ARG A 69 -4.83 -2.87 16.01
C ARG A 69 -3.39 -3.22 16.32
N GLN A 70 -2.93 -4.33 15.76
CA GLN A 70 -1.50 -4.64 15.72
C GLN A 70 -0.73 -3.47 15.10
N ARG A 71 0.56 -3.31 15.46
CA ARG A 71 1.40 -2.19 14.98
C ARG A 71 1.42 -2.07 13.46
N GLU A 72 1.37 -3.20 12.77
CA GLU A 72 1.33 -3.31 11.31
C GLU A 72 0.12 -2.58 10.72
N GLN A 73 -1.04 -2.69 11.36
CA GLN A 73 -2.27 -2.00 10.96
C GLN A 73 -2.27 -0.50 11.25
N GLN A 74 -1.23 -0.02 11.95
CA GLN A 74 -1.05 1.39 12.32
C GLN A 74 0.12 2.06 11.60
N GLY A 75 0.66 1.39 10.55
CA GLY A 75 1.71 1.94 9.70
C GLY A 75 3.13 1.69 10.22
N LEU A 76 3.31 0.71 11.09
CA LEU A 76 4.60 0.24 11.61
C LEU A 76 4.90 -1.18 11.14
N ASP A 77 4.56 -1.48 9.88
CA ASP A 77 4.80 -2.79 9.27
C ASP A 77 6.27 -3.21 9.37
N GLY A 78 6.49 -4.43 9.86
CA GLY A 78 7.83 -5.02 9.98
C GLY A 78 8.74 -4.29 10.98
N PHE A 79 8.17 -3.61 11.98
CA PHE A 79 8.94 -3.03 13.05
C PHE A 79 9.30 -4.11 14.09
N ASP A 80 10.54 -4.57 14.05
CA ASP A 80 11.16 -5.35 15.11
C ASP A 80 12.03 -4.42 15.98
N GLY A 81 12.07 -4.67 17.29
CA GLY A 81 12.85 -3.86 18.21
C GLY A 81 12.14 -3.56 19.51
N THR A 82 12.57 -2.51 20.18
CA THR A 82 12.05 -2.16 21.49
C THR A 82 11.25 -0.84 21.42
N ALA A 83 10.08 -0.87 22.05
CA ALA A 83 9.22 0.31 22.14
C ALA A 83 8.59 0.45 23.53
N TRP A 84 8.27 1.69 23.88
CA TRP A 84 7.56 2.04 25.10
C TRP A 84 6.13 2.43 24.79
N TYR A 85 5.19 1.86 25.56
CA TYR A 85 3.80 2.26 25.60
C TYR A 85 3.53 2.95 26.92
N ARG A 86 2.78 4.06 26.94
CA ARG A 86 2.40 4.77 28.17
C ARG A 86 0.94 5.17 28.16
N LYS A 87 0.31 5.00 29.31
CA LYS A 87 -1.04 5.49 29.59
C LYS A 87 -1.06 6.18 30.95
N THR A 88 -1.75 7.31 31.04
CA THR A 88 -2.02 7.99 32.31
C THR A 88 -3.41 7.60 32.78
N ILE A 89 -3.50 7.19 34.04
CA ILE A 89 -4.77 6.93 34.74
C ILE A 89 -4.94 7.89 35.90
N ILE A 90 -6.18 8.13 36.29
CA ILE A 90 -6.52 8.94 37.48
C ILE A 90 -7.01 7.98 38.56
N VAL A 91 -6.37 8.00 39.70
CA VAL A 91 -6.73 7.19 40.89
C VAL A 91 -7.36 8.09 41.94
N GLY A 92 -8.53 7.70 42.43
CA GLY A 92 -9.22 8.41 43.49
C GLY A 92 -8.58 8.18 44.88
N ALA A 93 -8.88 9.05 45.83
CA ALA A 93 -8.38 8.93 47.21
C ALA A 93 -8.73 7.59 47.88
N THR A 94 -9.86 6.98 47.51
CA THR A 94 -10.32 5.68 48.01
C THR A 94 -9.46 4.50 47.59
N ASP A 95 -8.75 4.63 46.46
CA ASP A 95 -7.96 3.58 45.86
C ASP A 95 -6.44 3.82 46.00
N ALA A 96 -6.07 5.04 46.29
CA ALA A 96 -4.70 5.44 46.52
C ALA A 96 -4.04 4.64 47.66
N GLY A 97 -2.82 4.22 47.43
CA GLY A 97 -2.05 3.46 48.43
C GLY A 97 -2.46 2.01 48.59
N LYS A 98 -3.55 1.52 47.97
CA LYS A 98 -4.00 0.13 48.05
C LYS A 98 -3.35 -0.74 46.97
N ALA A 99 -3.34 -2.04 47.22
CA ALA A 99 -2.95 -3.02 46.20
C ALA A 99 -3.99 -3.08 45.08
N ALA A 100 -3.55 -3.39 43.85
CA ALA A 100 -4.39 -3.51 42.68
C ALA A 100 -3.89 -4.62 41.75
N THR A 101 -4.70 -5.00 40.78
CA THR A 101 -4.28 -5.93 39.71
C THR A 101 -4.33 -5.25 38.37
N LEU A 102 -3.25 -5.39 37.59
CA LEU A 102 -3.13 -4.87 36.24
C LEU A 102 -3.21 -6.03 35.23
N GLN A 103 -4.17 -5.95 34.32
CA GLN A 103 -4.34 -6.89 33.22
C GLN A 103 -4.08 -6.15 31.91
N LEU A 104 -3.19 -6.69 31.05
CA LEU A 104 -2.75 -6.02 29.83
C LEU A 104 -2.98 -6.89 28.58
N ALA A 105 -3.98 -7.77 28.62
CA ALA A 105 -4.25 -8.73 27.55
C ALA A 105 -2.96 -9.49 27.15
N MET A 106 -2.66 -9.60 25.86
CA MET A 106 -1.42 -10.21 25.36
C MET A 106 -0.46 -9.14 24.86
N ILE A 107 0.83 -9.41 24.94
CA ILE A 107 1.90 -8.52 24.42
C ILE A 107 2.88 -9.37 23.64
N ASP A 108 3.17 -9.01 22.44
CA ASP A 108 4.08 -9.67 21.53
C ASP A 108 5.41 -8.90 21.44
N ASP A 109 6.59 -9.47 21.79
CA ASP A 109 6.89 -10.78 22.43
C ASP A 109 7.05 -10.66 23.94
N ASN A 110 8.04 -9.81 24.36
CA ASN A 110 8.48 -9.68 25.75
C ASN A 110 8.08 -8.33 26.31
N ASP A 111 7.73 -8.30 27.60
CA ASP A 111 7.48 -7.01 28.24
C ASP A 111 8.14 -6.84 29.60
N ILE A 112 8.33 -5.58 29.96
CA ILE A 112 8.58 -5.12 31.33
C ILE A 112 7.61 -3.99 31.62
N THR A 113 6.76 -4.20 32.63
CA THR A 113 5.71 -3.24 32.98
C THR A 113 6.02 -2.51 34.27
N TYR A 114 5.77 -1.19 34.25
CA TYR A 114 6.03 -0.28 35.36
C TYR A 114 4.78 0.55 35.72
N ILE A 115 4.62 0.82 36.99
CA ILE A 115 3.66 1.85 37.50
C ILE A 115 4.47 2.89 38.24
N ASN A 116 4.33 4.16 37.85
CA ASN A 116 5.07 5.30 38.43
C ASN A 116 6.59 5.07 38.51
N GLY A 117 7.17 4.35 37.55
CA GLY A 117 8.58 3.99 37.51
C GLY A 117 8.98 2.76 38.32
N VAL A 118 8.07 2.14 39.07
CA VAL A 118 8.31 0.90 39.82
C VAL A 118 7.91 -0.27 38.95
N LYS A 119 8.83 -1.24 38.73
CA LYS A 119 8.53 -2.49 38.02
C LYS A 119 7.48 -3.31 38.77
N VAL A 120 6.41 -3.70 38.08
CA VAL A 120 5.32 -4.51 38.64
C VAL A 120 5.21 -5.89 37.99
N GLY A 121 5.81 -6.11 36.82
CA GLY A 121 5.82 -7.39 36.16
C GLY A 121 6.69 -7.44 34.93
N SER A 122 6.92 -8.65 34.43
CA SER A 122 7.53 -8.94 33.13
C SER A 122 7.15 -10.33 32.67
N THR A 123 7.00 -10.52 31.36
CA THR A 123 6.66 -11.82 30.75
C THR A 123 7.40 -11.94 29.43
N ASN A 124 7.92 -13.13 29.15
CA ASN A 124 8.60 -13.51 27.91
C ASN A 124 7.74 -14.53 27.18
N SER A 125 6.74 -14.06 26.45
CA SER A 125 5.83 -14.92 25.69
C SER A 125 4.91 -14.06 24.86
N TRP A 126 4.78 -14.36 23.57
CA TRP A 126 3.91 -13.62 22.66
C TRP A 126 2.41 -13.83 22.92
N ASN A 127 2.01 -14.99 23.43
CA ASN A 127 0.59 -15.40 23.54
C ASN A 127 0.08 -15.58 24.98
N SER A 128 0.82 -15.13 25.98
CA SER A 128 0.37 -15.21 27.39
C SER A 128 -0.30 -13.93 27.83
N LYS A 129 -1.46 -14.05 28.49
CA LYS A 129 -2.13 -12.89 29.11
C LYS A 129 -1.29 -12.33 30.26
N ARG A 130 -1.12 -11.02 30.30
CA ARG A 130 -0.41 -10.29 31.36
C ARG A 130 -1.35 -10.03 32.52
N ASN A 131 -0.95 -10.50 33.69
CA ASN A 131 -1.71 -10.31 34.93
C ASN A 131 -0.73 -9.98 36.05
N TYR A 132 -0.56 -8.72 36.40
CA TYR A 132 0.46 -8.24 37.31
C TYR A 132 -0.17 -7.66 38.58
N ASN A 133 0.35 -8.07 39.72
CA ASN A 133 -0.03 -7.49 41.01
C ASN A 133 0.70 -6.19 41.26
N ILE A 134 -0.04 -5.14 41.57
CA ILE A 134 0.49 -3.84 41.99
C ILE A 134 0.49 -3.84 43.53
N PRO A 135 1.66 -3.83 44.17
CA PRO A 135 1.76 -3.74 45.63
C PRO A 135 1.13 -2.46 46.18
N ALA A 136 0.69 -2.51 47.43
CA ALA A 136 0.24 -1.32 48.16
C ALA A 136 1.34 -0.26 48.22
N GLY A 137 0.94 1.02 48.17
CA GLY A 137 1.85 2.18 48.21
C GLY A 137 2.38 2.65 46.87
N ILE A 138 2.13 1.91 45.77
CA ILE A 138 2.59 2.32 44.42
C ILE A 138 1.62 3.30 43.74
N LEU A 139 0.31 3.03 43.82
CA LEU A 139 -0.71 3.93 43.30
C LEU A 139 -0.88 5.15 44.21
N LYS A 140 -0.85 6.33 43.65
CA LYS A 140 -0.98 7.60 44.31
C LYS A 140 -2.32 8.25 43.96
N GLU A 141 -2.87 9.10 44.80
CA GLU A 141 -4.01 9.91 44.42
C GLU A 141 -3.66 10.81 43.23
N GLY A 142 -4.62 10.97 42.32
CA GLY A 142 -4.46 11.75 41.11
C GLY A 142 -3.79 10.96 39.97
N LYS A 143 -2.86 11.59 39.26
CA LYS A 143 -2.23 11.02 38.05
C LYS A 143 -1.23 9.93 38.38
N ASN A 144 -1.42 8.76 37.75
CA ASN A 144 -0.47 7.63 37.76
C ASN A 144 -0.12 7.26 36.32
N THR A 145 1.11 6.80 36.11
CA THR A 145 1.58 6.40 34.78
C THR A 145 1.83 4.91 34.73
N ILE A 146 1.18 4.25 33.79
CA ILE A 146 1.51 2.88 33.35
C ILE A 146 2.51 3.03 32.22
N ALA A 147 3.67 2.37 32.30
CA ALA A 147 4.66 2.32 31.24
C ALA A 147 5.03 0.88 30.97
N ILE A 148 4.98 0.47 29.71
CA ILE A 148 5.28 -0.89 29.24
C ILE A 148 6.42 -0.79 28.25
N ARG A 149 7.53 -1.43 28.53
CA ARG A 149 8.62 -1.65 27.60
C ARG A 149 8.36 -2.97 26.88
N VAL A 150 8.14 -2.93 25.59
CA VAL A 150 7.89 -4.09 24.76
C VAL A 150 9.09 -4.33 23.85
N GLU A 151 9.61 -5.53 23.86
CA GLU A 151 10.64 -6.01 22.95
C GLU A 151 10.01 -7.01 21.99
N ASP A 152 10.06 -6.72 20.74
CA ASP A 152 9.58 -7.52 19.63
C ASP A 152 10.77 -8.05 18.83
N THR A 153 10.82 -9.36 18.67
CA THR A 153 11.95 -10.06 18.04
C THR A 153 11.63 -10.56 16.64
N GLY A 154 10.40 -10.35 16.16
CA GLY A 154 9.97 -10.66 14.80
C GLY A 154 8.49 -11.04 14.71
N GLY A 155 7.92 -10.83 13.53
CA GLY A 155 6.51 -11.10 13.25
C GLY A 155 5.60 -9.91 13.54
N GLY A 156 4.48 -10.14 14.19
CA GLY A 156 3.60 -9.09 14.69
C GLY A 156 4.07 -8.56 16.04
N GLY A 157 3.70 -7.34 16.43
CA GLY A 157 4.19 -6.80 17.68
C GLY A 157 3.24 -5.86 18.42
N GLY A 158 3.46 -5.69 19.73
CA GLY A 158 2.72 -4.76 20.57
C GLY A 158 1.64 -5.38 21.45
N LEU A 159 0.73 -4.56 21.94
CA LEU A 159 -0.40 -4.98 22.76
C LEU A 159 -1.56 -5.43 21.88
N TYR A 160 -2.11 -6.63 22.15
CA TYR A 160 -3.23 -7.16 21.38
C TYR A 160 -4.14 -8.07 22.23
N GLY A 161 -5.29 -8.47 21.69
CA GLY A 161 -6.29 -9.31 22.36
C GLY A 161 -7.59 -8.54 22.60
N ASP A 162 -8.41 -9.05 23.53
CA ASP A 162 -9.73 -8.49 23.82
C ASP A 162 -9.63 -7.25 24.72
N GLU A 163 -10.44 -6.21 24.44
CA GLU A 163 -10.48 -5.00 25.25
C GLU A 163 -10.87 -5.25 26.73
N GLU A 164 -11.67 -6.26 26.95
CA GLU A 164 -12.10 -6.67 28.29
C GLU A 164 -10.95 -7.17 29.15
N ASP A 165 -9.87 -7.63 28.55
CA ASP A 165 -8.65 -8.08 29.22
C ASP A 165 -7.65 -6.93 29.48
N LEU A 166 -7.96 -5.72 29.04
CA LEU A 166 -7.13 -4.54 29.23
C LEU A 166 -7.72 -3.65 30.32
N LYS A 167 -7.37 -3.90 31.56
CA LYS A 167 -7.96 -3.21 32.71
C LYS A 167 -7.04 -3.16 33.93
N ILE A 168 -7.31 -2.23 34.83
CA ILE A 168 -6.78 -2.20 36.18
C ILE A 168 -7.92 -2.39 37.17
N THR A 169 -7.79 -3.33 38.09
CA THR A 169 -8.79 -3.60 39.14
C THR A 169 -8.31 -3.02 40.46
N MET A 170 -9.03 -2.07 40.98
CA MET A 170 -8.80 -1.40 42.27
C MET A 170 -10.02 -1.61 43.17
N ASN A 171 -9.82 -2.03 44.41
CA ASN A 171 -10.92 -2.36 45.36
C ASN A 171 -12.03 -3.22 44.72
N ASN A 172 -11.65 -4.26 43.98
CA ASN A 172 -12.56 -5.14 43.24
C ASN A 172 -13.36 -4.47 42.12
N THR A 173 -13.06 -3.23 41.80
CA THR A 173 -13.71 -2.50 40.70
C THR A 173 -12.77 -2.45 39.50
N PRO A 174 -13.16 -3.00 38.34
CA PRO A 174 -12.36 -2.95 37.12
C PRO A 174 -12.53 -1.58 36.44
N HIS A 175 -11.42 -1.01 35.98
CA HIS A 175 -11.34 0.19 35.16
C HIS A 175 -10.67 -0.15 33.83
N SER A 176 -11.35 0.12 32.72
CA SER A 176 -10.81 -0.16 31.39
C SER A 176 -9.57 0.68 31.09
N LEU A 177 -8.60 0.07 30.46
CA LEU A 177 -7.40 0.69 29.91
C LEU A 177 -7.42 0.74 28.39
N ALA A 178 -8.53 0.38 27.76
CA ALA A 178 -8.71 0.45 26.31
C ALA A 178 -8.56 1.89 25.76
N GLY A 179 -8.49 2.04 24.45
CA GLY A 179 -8.32 3.30 23.75
C GLY A 179 -6.85 3.72 23.62
N ASP A 180 -6.59 5.01 23.49
CA ASP A 180 -5.28 5.55 23.10
C ASP A 180 -4.17 5.31 24.14
N TRP A 181 -3.03 4.86 23.64
CA TRP A 181 -1.75 4.79 24.33
C TRP A 181 -0.73 5.69 23.63
N VAL A 182 0.18 6.28 24.38
CA VAL A 182 1.33 7.01 23.83
C VAL A 182 2.45 6.01 23.56
N PHE A 183 3.02 6.07 22.37
CA PHE A 183 4.05 5.14 21.91
C PHE A 183 5.37 5.88 21.59
N ARG A 184 6.50 5.23 21.88
CA ARG A 184 7.83 5.72 21.54
C ARG A 184 8.77 4.54 21.24
N VAL A 185 9.44 4.57 20.11
CA VAL A 185 10.52 3.62 19.77
C VAL A 185 11.74 3.92 20.64
N GLU A 186 12.30 2.89 21.28
CA GLU A 186 13.57 2.93 21.99
C GLU A 186 14.71 2.50 21.07
N SER A 187 14.55 1.37 20.38
CA SER A 187 15.52 0.87 19.41
C SER A 187 14.79 0.08 18.32
N VAL A 188 15.37 0.08 17.14
CA VAL A 188 14.96 -0.79 16.03
C VAL A 188 15.94 -1.96 16.02
N ALA A 189 15.44 -3.19 16.09
CA ALA A 189 16.27 -4.34 15.78
C ALA A 189 16.54 -4.28 14.29
N THR A 190 17.74 -3.93 13.93
CA THR A 190 18.22 -4.29 12.61
C THR A 190 18.45 -5.78 12.66
N ASN A 191 17.45 -6.54 12.19
CA ASN A 191 17.70 -7.94 11.91
C ASN A 191 18.93 -7.97 11.01
N ASN A 192 20.01 -8.56 11.52
CA ASN A 192 21.10 -9.08 10.69
C ASN A 192 20.62 -10.33 9.92
N ALA A 193 19.39 -10.32 9.42
CA ALA A 193 19.04 -11.08 8.24
C ALA A 193 20.10 -10.65 7.24
N SER A 194 20.90 -11.58 6.78
CA SER A 194 21.95 -11.37 5.79
C SER A 194 21.40 -10.45 4.69
N ILE A 195 21.63 -9.14 4.84
CA ILE A 195 21.19 -8.18 3.85
C ILE A 195 22.03 -8.49 2.62
N GLY A 196 21.41 -9.16 1.67
CA GLY A 196 22.04 -9.46 0.40
C GLY A 196 22.36 -8.17 -0.36
N PRO A 197 23.27 -8.19 -1.31
CA PRO A 197 23.59 -6.99 -2.10
C PRO A 197 22.38 -6.38 -2.80
N ASN A 198 21.33 -7.16 -3.03
CA ASN A 198 20.10 -6.70 -3.67
C ASN A 198 19.14 -5.95 -2.72
N ASP A 199 19.37 -6.06 -1.41
CA ASP A 199 18.53 -5.43 -0.39
C ASP A 199 19.01 -4.02 -0.02
N TYR A 200 20.23 -3.65 -0.43
CA TYR A 200 20.71 -2.29 -0.23
C TYR A 200 20.10 -1.33 -1.27
N PRO A 201 19.55 -0.20 -0.81
CA PRO A 201 19.07 0.84 -1.72
C PRO A 201 20.16 1.25 -2.72
N THR A 202 19.76 1.50 -3.95
CA THR A 202 20.59 2.01 -5.05
C THR A 202 21.62 1.05 -5.67
N LEU A 203 22.00 -0.06 -5.05
CA LEU A 203 23.03 -0.94 -5.63
C LEU A 203 22.63 -1.52 -6.98
N LEU A 204 21.39 -2.05 -7.10
CA LEU A 204 20.88 -2.55 -8.37
C LEU A 204 20.81 -1.43 -9.43
N TYR A 205 20.35 -0.26 -9.04
CA TYR A 205 20.32 0.90 -9.93
C TYR A 205 21.74 1.25 -10.40
N ASN A 206 22.69 1.44 -9.48
CA ASN A 206 24.06 1.86 -9.79
C ASN A 206 24.79 0.85 -10.66
N ALA A 207 24.62 -0.46 -10.40
CA ALA A 207 25.35 -1.51 -11.10
C ALA A 207 24.68 -1.96 -12.42
N MET A 208 23.34 -1.89 -12.53
CA MET A 208 22.61 -2.50 -13.64
C MET A 208 21.88 -1.48 -14.51
N LEU A 209 21.35 -0.40 -13.98
CA LEU A 209 20.59 0.60 -14.74
C LEU A 209 21.44 1.80 -15.15
N HIS A 210 22.17 2.39 -14.20
CA HIS A 210 22.97 3.57 -14.44
C HIS A 210 23.96 3.43 -15.61
N PRO A 211 24.66 2.30 -15.80
CA PRO A 211 25.55 2.09 -16.96
C PRO A 211 24.80 2.06 -18.30
N LEU A 212 23.49 1.83 -18.31
CA LEU A 212 22.68 1.78 -19.53
C LEU A 212 22.14 3.16 -19.96
N ILE A 213 22.12 4.13 -19.05
CA ILE A 213 21.55 5.46 -19.31
C ILE A 213 22.16 6.16 -20.55
N PRO A 214 23.49 6.04 -20.87
CA PRO A 214 24.03 6.63 -22.08
C PRO A 214 23.48 6.08 -23.40
N TYR A 215 22.81 4.91 -23.35
CA TYR A 215 22.20 4.32 -24.55
C TYR A 215 20.78 4.83 -24.71
N SER A 216 20.46 5.34 -25.90
CA SER A 216 19.07 5.68 -26.24
C SER A 216 18.22 4.42 -26.31
N ILE A 217 17.00 4.51 -25.75
CA ILE A 217 16.02 3.43 -25.78
C ILE A 217 14.72 3.91 -26.43
N GLU A 218 14.00 3.02 -27.10
CA GLU A 218 12.66 3.33 -27.62
C GLU A 218 11.62 3.29 -26.50
N GLY A 219 11.81 2.42 -25.51
CA GLY A 219 10.93 2.25 -24.37
C GLY A 219 11.40 1.12 -23.45
N ALA A 220 10.62 0.84 -22.43
CA ALA A 220 10.85 -0.25 -21.50
C ALA A 220 9.64 -1.16 -21.42
N ILE A 221 9.89 -2.48 -21.23
CA ILE A 221 8.87 -3.46 -20.84
C ILE A 221 9.21 -3.98 -19.46
N TRP A 222 8.18 -4.12 -18.61
CA TRP A 222 8.33 -4.43 -17.20
C TRP A 222 7.41 -5.57 -16.77
N TYR A 223 7.93 -6.59 -16.14
CA TYR A 223 7.15 -7.69 -15.60
C TYR A 223 7.62 -8.00 -14.18
N GLN A 224 6.92 -7.46 -13.19
CA GLN A 224 7.25 -7.57 -11.77
C GLN A 224 6.05 -7.09 -10.93
N GLY A 225 5.98 -7.48 -9.67
CA GLY A 225 5.00 -6.99 -8.70
C GLY A 225 4.77 -7.98 -7.57
N GLU A 226 5.09 -9.23 -7.73
CA GLU A 226 4.77 -10.35 -6.88
C GLU A 226 5.26 -10.13 -5.44
N SER A 227 6.52 -9.74 -5.26
CA SER A 227 7.09 -9.42 -3.94
C SER A 227 6.53 -8.15 -3.30
N ASN A 228 5.72 -7.38 -4.03
CA ASN A 228 5.05 -6.18 -3.53
C ASN A 228 3.58 -6.41 -3.20
N ALA A 229 3.03 -7.62 -3.38
CA ALA A 229 1.61 -7.91 -3.17
C ALA A 229 1.17 -7.55 -1.74
N GLY A 230 1.94 -7.90 -0.71
CA GLY A 230 1.68 -7.50 0.67
C GLY A 230 1.84 -5.99 0.95
N ARG A 231 2.25 -5.19 -0.04
CA ARG A 231 2.47 -3.73 0.06
C ARG A 231 1.84 -2.98 -1.10
N ALA A 232 0.69 -3.42 -1.58
CA ALA A 232 0.00 -2.88 -2.75
C ALA A 232 -0.28 -1.37 -2.62
N TYR A 233 -0.66 -0.90 -1.43
CA TYR A 233 -0.90 0.53 -1.17
C TYR A 233 0.36 1.37 -1.39
N GLN A 234 1.52 0.89 -0.95
CA GLN A 234 2.81 1.55 -1.20
C GLN A 234 3.16 1.52 -2.69
N TYR A 235 2.86 0.42 -3.38
CA TYR A 235 3.14 0.25 -4.81
C TYR A 235 2.41 1.25 -5.70
N ARG A 236 1.21 1.74 -5.30
CA ARG A 236 0.49 2.84 -5.97
C ARG A 236 1.35 4.10 -6.15
N LYS A 237 2.37 4.29 -5.31
CA LYS A 237 3.32 5.42 -5.39
C LYS A 237 4.66 4.98 -5.93
N ALA A 238 5.18 3.84 -5.48
CA ALA A 238 6.52 3.37 -5.82
C ALA A 238 6.66 3.05 -7.32
N PHE A 239 5.67 2.43 -7.93
CA PHE A 239 5.73 2.06 -9.34
C PHE A 239 5.67 3.28 -10.28
N PRO A 240 4.73 4.21 -10.17
CA PRO A 240 4.78 5.45 -10.93
C PRO A 240 6.05 6.27 -10.70
N LEU A 241 6.55 6.30 -9.46
CA LEU A 241 7.79 7.00 -9.13
C LEU A 241 8.99 6.38 -9.87
N MET A 242 9.12 5.07 -9.88
CA MET A 242 10.19 4.36 -10.61
C MET A 242 10.18 4.70 -12.11
N ILE A 243 9.00 4.68 -12.75
CA ILE A 243 8.85 5.03 -14.16
C ILE A 243 9.28 6.48 -14.40
N THR A 244 8.85 7.39 -13.54
CA THR A 244 9.17 8.82 -13.64
C THR A 244 10.65 9.06 -13.44
N ASP A 245 11.28 8.40 -12.45
CA ASP A 245 12.70 8.49 -12.21
C ASP A 245 13.51 7.99 -13.41
N TRP A 246 13.19 6.83 -13.97
CA TRP A 246 13.88 6.34 -15.17
C TRP A 246 13.78 7.34 -16.33
N ARG A 247 12.60 7.91 -16.57
CA ARG A 247 12.40 8.94 -17.61
C ARG A 247 13.27 10.19 -17.38
N GLN A 248 13.38 10.61 -16.11
CA GLN A 248 14.24 11.74 -15.72
C GLN A 248 15.72 11.43 -15.95
N GLN A 249 16.17 10.23 -15.60
CA GLN A 249 17.57 9.81 -15.75
C GLN A 249 17.97 9.67 -17.22
N TRP A 250 17.11 9.07 -18.08
CA TRP A 250 17.38 8.93 -19.50
C TRP A 250 17.25 10.25 -20.28
N LYS A 251 16.54 11.24 -19.75
CA LYS A 251 16.31 12.54 -20.40
C LYS A 251 15.75 12.45 -21.83
N GLN A 252 14.98 11.40 -22.12
CA GLN A 252 14.33 11.17 -23.42
C GLN A 252 12.82 11.50 -23.38
N GLY A 253 12.38 12.31 -22.42
CA GLY A 253 10.95 12.62 -22.21
C GLY A 253 10.16 11.41 -21.70
N ASN A 254 8.88 11.42 -22.01
CA ASN A 254 7.98 10.34 -21.59
C ASN A 254 8.07 9.15 -22.58
N PHE A 255 9.20 8.49 -22.65
CA PHE A 255 9.34 7.29 -23.47
C PHE A 255 8.33 6.20 -23.05
N PRO A 256 7.89 5.33 -23.98
CA PRO A 256 6.93 4.25 -23.69
C PRO A 256 7.40 3.34 -22.58
N PHE A 257 6.50 3.09 -21.61
CA PHE A 257 6.74 2.15 -20.54
C PHE A 257 5.55 1.18 -20.45
N TYR A 258 5.74 -0.05 -20.92
CA TYR A 258 4.69 -1.05 -20.96
C TYR A 258 4.94 -2.12 -19.92
N PHE A 259 3.91 -2.51 -19.20
CA PHE A 259 4.06 -3.44 -18.10
C PHE A 259 3.00 -4.53 -18.11
N VAL A 260 3.30 -5.60 -17.42
CA VAL A 260 2.43 -6.78 -17.27
C VAL A 260 1.70 -6.65 -15.94
N GLN A 261 0.39 -6.76 -15.95
CA GLN A 261 -0.40 -6.92 -14.74
C GLN A 261 -0.16 -8.33 -14.17
N LEU A 262 -0.15 -8.47 -12.83
CA LEU A 262 0.04 -9.78 -12.20
C LEU A 262 -0.94 -10.82 -12.73
N ALA A 263 -0.40 -11.94 -13.14
CA ALA A 263 -1.16 -13.11 -13.55
C ALA A 263 -1.87 -13.77 -12.36
N SER A 264 -2.87 -14.57 -12.62
CA SER A 264 -3.55 -15.39 -11.62
C SER A 264 -2.58 -16.37 -10.97
N PHE A 265 -2.66 -16.51 -9.66
CA PHE A 265 -1.83 -17.38 -8.84
C PHE A 265 -2.52 -17.69 -7.52
N ASN A 266 -2.24 -18.86 -6.92
CA ASN A 266 -2.60 -19.21 -5.55
C ASN A 266 -4.11 -19.32 -5.29
N SER A 267 -4.77 -20.22 -6.01
CA SER A 267 -6.23 -20.44 -5.91
C SER A 267 -6.75 -20.79 -4.50
N ALA A 268 -5.86 -21.24 -3.60
CA ALA A 268 -6.24 -21.58 -2.23
C ALA A 268 -6.37 -20.37 -1.30
N ASN A 269 -5.80 -19.22 -1.68
CA ASN A 269 -5.76 -18.01 -0.84
C ASN A 269 -6.36 -16.82 -1.58
N GLY A 270 -6.59 -15.75 -0.86
CA GLY A 270 -7.02 -14.46 -1.37
C GLY A 270 -8.26 -14.52 -2.25
N ASN A 271 -9.38 -14.11 -1.71
CA ASN A 271 -10.63 -14.00 -2.44
C ASN A 271 -11.38 -12.76 -1.94
N SER A 272 -12.47 -12.46 -2.59
CA SER A 272 -13.30 -11.32 -2.27
C SER A 272 -13.73 -11.26 -0.80
N LYS A 273 -14.07 -12.37 -0.20
CA LYS A 273 -14.54 -12.45 1.18
C LYS A 273 -13.43 -12.22 2.21
N ASN A 274 -12.24 -12.76 1.93
CA ASN A 274 -11.10 -12.74 2.86
C ASN A 274 -10.08 -11.64 2.52
N GLY A 275 -10.32 -10.87 1.42
CA GLY A 275 -9.35 -9.95 0.84
C GLY A 275 -8.40 -10.66 -0.13
N SER A 276 -7.70 -9.87 -0.95
CA SER A 276 -6.70 -10.36 -1.90
C SER A 276 -5.62 -9.31 -2.11
N ASN A 277 -4.45 -9.54 -1.56
CA ASN A 277 -3.27 -8.71 -1.78
C ASN A 277 -2.87 -8.68 -3.27
N TRP A 278 -3.13 -9.76 -3.98
CA TRP A 278 -2.87 -9.88 -5.40
C TRP A 278 -3.78 -8.97 -6.24
N ALA A 279 -5.08 -8.94 -5.91
CA ALA A 279 -6.04 -8.06 -6.56
C ALA A 279 -5.75 -6.59 -6.24
N GLU A 280 -5.37 -6.26 -5.00
CA GLU A 280 -4.96 -4.91 -4.61
C GLU A 280 -3.72 -4.44 -5.39
N LEU A 281 -2.77 -5.35 -5.64
CA LEU A 281 -1.60 -5.01 -6.45
C LEU A 281 -1.96 -4.83 -7.93
N ARG A 282 -2.85 -5.67 -8.50
CA ARG A 282 -3.36 -5.46 -9.86
C ARG A 282 -4.06 -4.11 -10.01
N GLU A 283 -4.81 -3.68 -9.00
CA GLU A 283 -5.39 -2.34 -8.97
C GLU A 283 -4.30 -1.25 -8.97
N ALA A 284 -3.26 -1.39 -8.12
CA ALA A 284 -2.14 -0.44 -8.09
C ALA A 284 -1.40 -0.36 -9.43
N GLN A 285 -1.25 -1.47 -10.14
CA GLN A 285 -0.70 -1.51 -11.50
C GLN A 285 -1.63 -0.77 -12.47
N THR A 286 -2.94 -1.01 -12.41
CA THR A 286 -3.94 -0.33 -13.26
C THR A 286 -3.93 1.19 -13.03
N MET A 287 -3.81 1.65 -11.78
CA MET A 287 -3.72 3.08 -11.45
C MET A 287 -2.50 3.76 -12.10
N THR A 288 -1.44 3.02 -12.38
CA THR A 288 -0.22 3.53 -13.04
C THR A 288 -0.45 3.94 -14.49
N LEU A 289 -1.54 3.48 -15.14
CA LEU A 289 -1.95 3.92 -16.46
C LEU A 289 -2.33 5.42 -16.53
N SER A 290 -2.44 6.10 -15.38
CA SER A 290 -2.57 7.56 -15.33
C SER A 290 -1.31 8.30 -15.82
N LEU A 291 -0.15 7.66 -15.87
CA LEU A 291 1.06 8.23 -16.44
C LEU A 291 0.99 8.21 -17.98
N PRO A 292 1.47 9.28 -18.64
CA PRO A 292 1.50 9.32 -20.12
C PRO A 292 2.41 8.21 -20.67
N ASN A 293 2.09 7.74 -21.88
CA ASN A 293 2.85 6.72 -22.62
C ASN A 293 3.11 5.43 -21.81
N THR A 294 2.14 5.02 -21.00
CA THR A 294 2.11 3.71 -20.37
C THR A 294 1.09 2.80 -21.05
N GLY A 295 1.27 1.50 -20.87
CA GLY A 295 0.33 0.49 -21.35
C GLY A 295 0.48 -0.79 -20.53
N MET A 296 -0.60 -1.55 -20.38
CA MET A 296 -0.63 -2.72 -19.51
C MET A 296 -1.13 -3.95 -20.27
N ALA A 297 -0.34 -5.01 -20.23
CA ALA A 297 -0.75 -6.33 -20.69
C ALA A 297 -1.43 -7.05 -19.52
N VAL A 298 -2.74 -7.24 -19.59
CA VAL A 298 -3.51 -8.04 -18.63
C VAL A 298 -3.18 -9.51 -18.87
N THR A 299 -2.97 -10.29 -17.82
CA THR A 299 -2.55 -11.69 -17.90
C THR A 299 -3.24 -12.62 -16.89
N THR A 300 -4.38 -12.20 -16.35
CA THR A 300 -5.17 -13.02 -15.41
C THR A 300 -5.64 -14.33 -16.03
N ASP A 301 -5.97 -14.34 -17.32
CA ASP A 301 -6.44 -15.50 -18.09
C ASP A 301 -5.34 -16.49 -18.54
N ILE A 302 -4.08 -16.15 -18.33
CA ILE A 302 -2.92 -16.96 -18.73
C ILE A 302 -1.95 -17.24 -17.58
N GLY A 303 -2.40 -17.02 -16.34
CA GLY A 303 -1.69 -17.42 -15.12
C GLY A 303 -1.75 -18.92 -14.86
N GLU A 304 -1.05 -19.36 -13.84
CA GLU A 304 -1.06 -20.75 -13.35
C GLU A 304 -1.32 -20.75 -11.85
N SER A 305 -2.46 -21.30 -11.42
CA SER A 305 -2.91 -21.27 -10.02
C SER A 305 -1.89 -21.82 -9.01
N ASN A 306 -1.03 -22.74 -9.45
CA ASN A 306 -0.05 -23.42 -8.60
C ASN A 306 1.41 -23.01 -8.89
N ASP A 307 1.64 -22.08 -9.81
CA ASP A 307 2.98 -21.62 -10.15
C ASP A 307 2.99 -20.09 -10.34
N ILE A 308 3.73 -19.41 -9.48
CA ILE A 308 3.91 -17.95 -9.54
C ILE A 308 4.64 -17.51 -10.84
N HIS A 309 5.30 -18.45 -11.54
CA HIS A 309 6.02 -18.22 -12.78
C HIS A 309 5.31 -18.87 -13.97
N PRO A 310 4.17 -18.31 -14.45
CA PRO A 310 3.40 -18.93 -15.51
C PRO A 310 4.25 -19.15 -16.77
N ARG A 311 4.10 -20.32 -17.40
CA ARG A 311 4.91 -20.74 -18.56
C ARG A 311 4.54 -20.03 -19.85
N ASN A 312 3.31 -19.51 -19.97
CA ASN A 312 2.85 -18.82 -21.18
C ASN A 312 3.45 -17.42 -21.33
N LYS A 313 4.75 -17.35 -21.63
CA LYS A 313 5.43 -16.07 -21.91
C LYS A 313 5.19 -15.57 -23.33
N MET A 314 4.73 -16.45 -24.24
CA MET A 314 4.43 -16.07 -25.63
C MET A 314 3.29 -15.07 -25.71
N ASP A 315 2.16 -15.32 -25.05
CA ASP A 315 1.02 -14.41 -25.10
C ASP A 315 1.26 -13.13 -24.31
N VAL A 316 2.05 -13.17 -23.23
CA VAL A 316 2.57 -11.98 -22.57
C VAL A 316 3.32 -11.09 -23.57
N GLY A 317 4.27 -11.67 -24.30
CA GLY A 317 5.05 -10.97 -25.34
C GLY A 317 4.18 -10.42 -26.47
N LYS A 318 3.19 -11.19 -26.95
CA LYS A 318 2.23 -10.73 -27.97
C LYS A 318 1.41 -9.54 -27.50
N ARG A 319 0.90 -9.55 -26.26
CA ARG A 319 0.11 -8.44 -25.69
C ARG A 319 0.95 -7.18 -25.55
N LEU A 320 2.18 -7.28 -25.03
CA LEU A 320 3.11 -6.15 -24.98
C LEU A 320 3.46 -5.63 -26.38
N ALA A 321 3.70 -6.54 -27.34
CA ALA A 321 3.99 -6.18 -28.73
C ALA A 321 2.80 -5.48 -29.40
N ALA A 322 1.57 -5.95 -29.15
CA ALA A 322 0.36 -5.31 -29.68
C ALA A 322 0.22 -3.86 -29.22
N ILE A 323 0.48 -3.60 -27.94
CA ILE A 323 0.49 -2.24 -27.36
C ILE A 323 1.57 -1.39 -28.06
N ALA A 324 2.79 -1.92 -28.22
CA ALA A 324 3.88 -1.19 -28.86
C ALA A 324 3.58 -0.91 -30.35
N LEU A 325 3.07 -1.89 -31.09
CA LEU A 325 2.69 -1.75 -32.49
C LEU A 325 1.68 -0.63 -32.68
N HIS A 326 0.68 -0.54 -31.81
CA HIS A 326 -0.33 0.51 -31.87
C HIS A 326 0.26 1.88 -31.49
N ASN A 327 0.81 1.99 -30.28
CA ASN A 327 1.14 3.28 -29.68
C ASN A 327 2.44 3.90 -30.19
N VAL A 328 3.43 3.07 -30.57
CA VAL A 328 4.76 3.53 -31.01
C VAL A 328 4.88 3.50 -32.53
N TYR A 329 4.39 2.42 -33.15
CA TYR A 329 4.58 2.19 -34.57
C TYR A 329 3.34 2.56 -35.43
N GLY A 330 2.28 3.09 -34.81
CA GLY A 330 1.08 3.57 -35.50
C GLY A 330 0.30 2.51 -36.27
N LYS A 331 0.40 1.25 -35.86
CA LYS A 331 -0.35 0.15 -36.51
C LYS A 331 -1.80 0.15 -36.06
N ASN A 332 -2.70 -0.06 -37.01
CA ASN A 332 -4.13 -0.21 -36.70
C ASN A 332 -4.41 -1.67 -36.29
N ASN A 333 -4.18 -1.99 -35.02
CA ASN A 333 -4.40 -3.31 -34.46
C ASN A 333 -5.12 -3.19 -33.11
N VAL A 334 -5.84 -4.24 -32.73
CA VAL A 334 -6.39 -4.38 -31.37
C VAL A 334 -5.21 -4.61 -30.42
N TYR A 335 -5.14 -3.83 -29.35
CA TYR A 335 -4.05 -3.85 -28.38
C TYR A 335 -4.51 -3.95 -26.92
N SER A 336 -5.81 -3.84 -26.67
CA SER A 336 -6.44 -3.95 -25.35
C SER A 336 -7.76 -4.70 -25.47
N GLY A 337 -8.13 -5.40 -24.43
CA GLY A 337 -9.51 -5.81 -24.19
C GLY A 337 -10.35 -4.65 -23.64
N PRO A 338 -11.59 -4.93 -23.21
CA PRO A 338 -12.50 -3.91 -22.65
C PRO A 338 -11.85 -3.19 -21.45
N VAL A 339 -11.92 -1.86 -21.47
CA VAL A 339 -11.43 -1.02 -20.38
C VAL A 339 -12.60 -0.29 -19.76
N TYR A 340 -12.73 -0.38 -18.42
CA TYR A 340 -13.76 0.34 -17.67
C TYR A 340 -13.74 1.83 -18.01
N GLN A 341 -14.89 2.38 -18.33
CA GLN A 341 -15.07 3.80 -18.62
C GLN A 341 -15.89 4.51 -17.53
N SER A 342 -17.07 3.97 -17.23
CA SER A 342 -17.97 4.58 -16.26
C SER A 342 -18.98 3.57 -15.73
N MET A 343 -19.63 3.89 -14.61
CA MET A 343 -20.77 3.16 -14.12
C MET A 343 -21.93 4.10 -13.76
N LYS A 344 -23.14 3.58 -13.84
CA LYS A 344 -24.38 4.24 -13.44
C LYS A 344 -25.25 3.27 -12.66
N THR A 345 -25.75 3.70 -11.50
CA THR A 345 -26.76 2.94 -10.75
C THR A 345 -28.15 3.27 -11.30
N GLU A 346 -28.93 2.23 -11.62
CA GLU A 346 -30.33 2.31 -12.05
C GLU A 346 -31.17 1.33 -11.22
N GLY A 347 -31.87 1.86 -10.20
CA GLY A 347 -32.62 1.04 -9.25
C GLY A 347 -31.70 0.06 -8.50
N SER A 348 -31.96 -1.24 -8.62
CA SER A 348 -31.18 -2.32 -8.01
C SER A 348 -30.05 -2.84 -8.90
N LYS A 349 -29.69 -2.12 -9.97
CA LYS A 349 -28.68 -2.54 -10.93
C LYS A 349 -27.59 -1.49 -11.07
N ILE A 350 -26.38 -1.94 -11.44
CA ILE A 350 -25.30 -1.08 -11.91
C ILE A 350 -25.04 -1.40 -13.38
N ILE A 351 -25.03 -0.37 -14.22
CA ILE A 351 -24.69 -0.44 -15.63
C ILE A 351 -23.26 0.05 -15.81
N ILE A 352 -22.40 -0.79 -16.35
CA ILE A 352 -21.00 -0.48 -16.60
C ILE A 352 -20.78 -0.30 -18.09
N SER A 353 -20.13 0.80 -18.47
CA SER A 353 -19.72 1.08 -19.84
C SER A 353 -18.21 0.90 -19.98
N PHE A 354 -17.80 0.48 -21.16
CA PHE A 354 -16.40 0.18 -21.49
C PHE A 354 -15.96 0.94 -22.73
N THR A 355 -14.65 1.15 -22.84
CA THR A 355 -13.95 1.46 -24.08
C THR A 355 -13.22 0.23 -24.59
N HIS A 356 -12.67 0.27 -25.80
CA HIS A 356 -11.93 -0.84 -26.41
C HIS A 356 -12.75 -2.13 -26.57
N THR A 357 -14.04 -1.99 -26.79
CA THR A 357 -14.97 -3.13 -26.96
C THR A 357 -14.89 -3.81 -28.34
N GLY A 358 -14.13 -3.24 -29.26
CA GLY A 358 -13.96 -3.83 -30.60
C GLY A 358 -15.25 -4.12 -31.33
N SER A 359 -15.56 -5.39 -31.52
CA SER A 359 -16.84 -5.85 -32.13
C SER A 359 -17.97 -6.09 -31.12
N GLY A 360 -17.78 -5.69 -29.87
CA GLY A 360 -18.71 -5.86 -28.75
C GLY A 360 -18.09 -6.67 -27.61
N LEU A 361 -18.74 -6.64 -26.45
CA LEU A 361 -18.35 -7.45 -25.28
C LEU A 361 -18.72 -8.93 -25.51
N MET A 362 -17.89 -9.82 -25.00
CA MET A 362 -18.14 -11.26 -25.08
C MET A 362 -17.77 -11.95 -23.76
N ALA A 363 -18.63 -12.86 -23.30
CA ALA A 363 -18.28 -13.81 -22.25
C ALA A 363 -17.73 -15.10 -22.90
N LYS A 364 -16.52 -15.49 -22.56
CA LYS A 364 -15.95 -16.76 -23.00
C LYS A 364 -16.51 -17.91 -22.14
N ASP A 365 -17.77 -18.20 -22.35
CA ASP A 365 -18.55 -19.22 -21.64
C ASP A 365 -19.56 -19.87 -22.59
N LYS A 366 -19.83 -21.15 -22.43
CA LYS A 366 -20.76 -21.90 -23.27
C LYS A 366 -22.16 -21.32 -23.23
N TYR A 367 -22.58 -20.76 -22.11
CA TYR A 367 -23.92 -20.21 -21.88
C TYR A 367 -23.97 -18.69 -21.85
N GLY A 368 -22.84 -18.01 -22.07
CA GLY A 368 -22.73 -16.55 -22.05
C GLY A 368 -22.69 -15.91 -20.65
N TYR A 369 -22.45 -16.69 -19.61
CA TYR A 369 -22.35 -16.16 -18.25
C TYR A 369 -21.02 -15.41 -18.04
N VAL A 370 -21.09 -14.19 -17.54
CA VAL A 370 -19.92 -13.43 -17.09
C VAL A 370 -19.62 -13.81 -15.64
N LYS A 371 -18.39 -14.28 -15.40
CA LYS A 371 -17.91 -14.72 -14.09
C LYS A 371 -17.00 -13.66 -13.44
N GLY A 372 -16.76 -13.81 -12.15
CA GLY A 372 -15.83 -12.96 -11.40
C GLY A 372 -16.33 -11.56 -11.05
N VAL A 373 -17.62 -11.28 -11.29
CA VAL A 373 -18.25 -9.98 -10.96
C VAL A 373 -18.86 -10.02 -9.57
N GLU A 374 -18.62 -9.00 -8.79
CA GLU A 374 -19.19 -8.81 -7.46
C GLU A 374 -19.74 -7.42 -7.28
N ILE A 375 -20.78 -7.29 -6.45
CA ILE A 375 -21.52 -6.05 -6.19
C ILE A 375 -21.69 -5.82 -4.70
N ALA A 376 -21.66 -4.57 -4.25
CA ALA A 376 -21.87 -4.19 -2.86
C ALA A 376 -22.77 -2.98 -2.72
N GLY A 377 -23.49 -2.90 -1.60
CA GLY A 377 -24.18 -1.72 -1.09
C GLY A 377 -23.25 -0.78 -0.33
N SER A 378 -23.84 0.18 0.39
CA SER A 378 -23.12 1.14 1.23
C SER A 378 -22.37 0.49 2.41
N ASP A 379 -22.72 -0.72 2.77
CA ASP A 379 -22.05 -1.55 3.78
C ASP A 379 -20.71 -2.12 3.33
N GLN A 380 -20.39 -1.98 2.02
CA GLN A 380 -19.18 -2.50 1.39
C GLN A 380 -19.03 -4.04 1.48
N GLN A 381 -20.12 -4.76 1.76
CA GLN A 381 -20.12 -6.21 1.72
C GLN A 381 -20.34 -6.67 0.27
N PHE A 382 -19.32 -7.31 -0.30
CA PHE A 382 -19.39 -7.78 -1.68
C PHE A 382 -20.03 -9.15 -1.79
N HIS A 383 -20.94 -9.28 -2.74
CA HIS A 383 -21.64 -10.51 -3.09
C HIS A 383 -21.39 -10.84 -4.56
N TYR A 384 -21.26 -12.11 -4.90
CA TYR A 384 -21.22 -12.53 -6.29
C TYR A 384 -22.51 -12.09 -7.01
N ALA A 385 -22.34 -11.47 -8.15
CA ALA A 385 -23.41 -10.84 -8.88
C ALA A 385 -23.74 -11.59 -10.17
N GLN A 386 -24.98 -11.48 -10.61
CA GLN A 386 -25.34 -11.75 -12.00
C GLN A 386 -24.86 -10.57 -12.87
N ALA A 387 -24.28 -10.90 -14.01
CA ALA A 387 -23.78 -9.91 -14.95
C ALA A 387 -24.18 -10.30 -16.38
N ILE A 388 -24.89 -9.41 -17.06
CA ILE A 388 -25.47 -9.63 -18.39
C ILE A 388 -24.89 -8.61 -19.35
N ILE A 389 -24.41 -9.07 -20.50
CA ILE A 389 -23.93 -8.22 -21.58
C ILE A 389 -25.14 -7.67 -22.36
N GLU A 390 -25.25 -6.36 -22.45
CA GLU A 390 -26.22 -5.63 -23.27
C GLU A 390 -25.51 -4.68 -24.23
N GLY A 391 -25.19 -5.15 -25.44
CA GLY A 391 -24.35 -4.40 -26.39
C GLY A 391 -22.93 -4.19 -25.83
N ASP A 392 -22.53 -2.93 -25.71
CA ASP A 392 -21.21 -2.54 -25.16
C ASP A 392 -21.23 -2.28 -23.65
N ARG A 393 -22.24 -2.75 -22.96
CA ARG A 393 -22.41 -2.53 -21.52
C ARG A 393 -22.60 -3.84 -20.78
N LEU A 394 -22.23 -3.81 -19.50
CA LEU A 394 -22.48 -4.90 -18.55
C LEU A 394 -23.49 -4.43 -17.52
N VAL A 395 -24.59 -5.16 -17.39
CA VAL A 395 -25.64 -4.92 -16.39
C VAL A 395 -25.43 -5.88 -15.23
N VAL A 396 -25.15 -5.35 -14.05
CA VAL A 396 -24.77 -6.11 -12.85
C VAL A 396 -25.82 -5.95 -11.76
N PHE A 397 -26.25 -7.04 -11.15
CA PHE A 397 -27.24 -7.03 -10.07
C PHE A 397 -27.13 -8.27 -9.17
N CYS A 398 -27.68 -8.15 -7.96
CA CYS A 398 -27.77 -9.23 -6.98
C CYS A 398 -28.98 -8.98 -6.06
N ASP A 399 -29.83 -9.99 -5.87
CA ASP A 399 -31.01 -9.85 -5.00
C ASP A 399 -30.65 -9.51 -3.55
N ALA A 400 -29.48 -9.94 -3.08
CA ALA A 400 -28.98 -9.61 -1.74
C ALA A 400 -28.55 -8.13 -1.61
N VAL A 401 -28.42 -7.39 -2.73
CA VAL A 401 -27.94 -5.99 -2.75
C VAL A 401 -28.93 -5.11 -3.50
N PRO A 402 -30.06 -4.75 -2.90
CA PRO A 402 -31.12 -3.99 -3.57
C PRO A 402 -30.74 -2.51 -3.84
N GLN A 403 -29.72 -1.98 -3.18
CA GLN A 403 -29.22 -0.62 -3.37
C GLN A 403 -27.70 -0.66 -3.61
N PRO A 404 -27.24 -1.06 -4.80
CA PRO A 404 -25.83 -1.22 -5.09
C PRO A 404 -25.14 0.14 -5.29
N VAL A 405 -23.89 0.23 -4.80
CA VAL A 405 -23.05 1.42 -4.94
C VAL A 405 -21.67 1.12 -5.53
N ALA A 406 -21.25 -0.16 -5.53
CA ALA A 406 -19.94 -0.56 -6.00
C ALA A 406 -19.98 -1.91 -6.73
N VAL A 407 -19.10 -2.06 -7.71
CA VAL A 407 -18.84 -3.32 -8.42
C VAL A 407 -17.34 -3.53 -8.48
N ARG A 408 -16.90 -4.78 -8.39
CA ARG A 408 -15.54 -5.20 -8.68
C ARG A 408 -15.51 -6.45 -9.53
N PHE A 409 -14.41 -6.65 -10.25
CA PHE A 409 -14.21 -7.75 -11.18
C PHE A 409 -12.85 -8.38 -10.96
N GLY A 410 -12.80 -9.71 -10.90
CA GLY A 410 -11.55 -10.46 -10.70
C GLY A 410 -10.87 -10.19 -9.35
N TRP A 411 -11.61 -9.97 -8.28
CA TRP A 411 -11.06 -9.62 -6.98
C TRP A 411 -10.66 -10.87 -6.18
N ALA A 412 -9.68 -11.59 -6.69
CA ALA A 412 -9.12 -12.81 -6.08
C ALA A 412 -7.63 -12.92 -6.43
N ASP A 413 -6.87 -13.76 -5.71
CA ASP A 413 -5.48 -14.06 -6.07
C ASP A 413 -5.46 -14.78 -7.42
N ASP A 414 -6.29 -15.80 -7.56
CA ASP A 414 -6.55 -16.48 -8.83
C ASP A 414 -7.87 -15.97 -9.46
N ALA A 415 -7.74 -15.15 -10.47
CA ALA A 415 -8.82 -14.62 -11.30
C ALA A 415 -8.87 -15.32 -12.69
N GLY A 416 -8.30 -16.52 -12.79
CA GLY A 416 -8.19 -17.24 -14.07
C GLY A 416 -9.52 -17.71 -14.67
N GLU A 417 -10.60 -17.75 -13.88
CA GLU A 417 -11.95 -18.03 -14.38
C GLU A 417 -12.69 -16.81 -14.93
N ASP A 418 -12.13 -15.60 -14.78
CA ASP A 418 -12.68 -14.39 -15.34
C ASP A 418 -12.72 -14.46 -16.86
N ASN A 419 -13.84 -14.12 -17.46
CA ASN A 419 -14.14 -14.49 -18.84
C ASN A 419 -14.78 -13.40 -19.69
N LEU A 420 -14.69 -12.12 -19.25
CA LEU A 420 -15.17 -10.97 -20.02
C LEU A 420 -14.06 -10.49 -20.97
N PHE A 421 -14.39 -10.44 -22.26
CA PHE A 421 -13.50 -10.04 -23.35
C PHE A 421 -14.18 -8.99 -24.24
#